data_e772a0cd7e757583500b8c6eec6904fb
#
_entry.id   e772a0cd7e757583500b8c6eec6904fb
#
_cell.length_a   1.000
_cell.length_b   1.000
_cell.length_c   1.000
_cell.angle_alpha   90.00
_cell.angle_beta   90.00
_cell.angle_gamma   90.00
#
_symmetry.space_group_name_H-M   'P 1'
#
loop_
_entity.id
_entity.type
_entity.pdbx_description
1 polymer ?
#
loop_
_entity_poly.entity_id
_entity_poly.type
_entity_poly.pdbx_seq_one_letter_code
_entity_poly.pdbx_strand_id
1 'polypeptide(L)'
;FSSLPKGLFYNLEGLRTEGTLSYHFRLDLDFGQVDSLILESTLKAKDFQILAYGNTDLRKMNEPFEYTVYEQGEPVRSFEIGPANPSFRPFNAVSRYLPLAIMQSEDAGFFYHNGFIPSAIRESLIQDIKERRFARGGSTLSMQLVKNVFLSRNKTIARKLEEMFQANVNYYHELVK
;
A
#
# COMPACT_ATOMS: atom_id res chain seq x y z
N PHE A 1 14.64 8.66 -7.10
CA PHE A 1 14.64 7.18 -7.20
C PHE A 1 16.00 6.63 -7.62
N SER A 2 16.77 7.32 -8.44
CA SER A 2 18.13 6.89 -8.85
C SER A 2 19.11 6.75 -7.67
N SER A 3 18.85 7.36 -6.53
CA SER A 3 19.66 7.29 -5.30
C SER A 3 19.27 6.16 -4.36
N LEU A 4 18.15 5.46 -4.63
CA LEU A 4 17.74 4.31 -3.81
C LEU A 4 18.59 3.08 -4.14
N PRO A 5 18.91 2.23 -3.15
CA PRO A 5 19.59 0.97 -3.40
C PRO A 5 18.80 0.11 -4.41
N LYS A 6 19.50 -0.45 -5.39
CA LYS A 6 18.88 -1.35 -6.36
C LYS A 6 18.27 -2.56 -5.65
N GLY A 7 17.06 -2.95 -6.07
CA GLY A 7 16.33 -4.08 -5.50
C GLY A 7 15.60 -3.79 -4.19
N LEU A 8 15.69 -2.57 -3.64
CA LEU A 8 14.92 -2.21 -2.44
C LEU A 8 13.42 -2.11 -2.76
N PHE A 9 13.07 -1.51 -3.90
CA PHE A 9 11.71 -1.34 -4.39
C PHE A 9 11.61 -1.81 -5.84
N TYR A 10 11.54 -3.11 -6.04
CA TYR A 10 11.55 -3.72 -7.38
C TYR A 10 10.43 -3.19 -8.28
N ASN A 11 9.23 -3.00 -7.73
CA ASN A 11 8.09 -2.53 -8.51
C ASN A 11 8.20 -1.05 -8.94
N LEU A 12 9.09 -0.28 -8.32
CA LEU A 12 9.34 1.13 -8.65
C LEU A 12 10.60 1.32 -9.52
N GLU A 13 11.27 0.24 -9.91
CA GLU A 13 12.42 0.34 -10.83
C GLU A 13 11.97 0.89 -12.17
N GLY A 14 12.74 1.85 -12.69
CA GLY A 14 12.44 2.55 -13.94
C GLY A 14 11.47 3.74 -13.77
N LEU A 15 10.95 4.01 -12.57
CA LEU A 15 10.15 5.19 -12.30
C LEU A 15 10.98 6.46 -12.53
N ARG A 16 10.48 7.35 -13.39
CA ARG A 16 11.09 8.67 -13.66
C ARG A 16 10.22 9.75 -13.05
N THR A 17 10.84 10.62 -12.29
CA THR A 17 10.14 11.68 -11.53
C THR A 17 10.86 13.01 -11.68
N GLU A 18 10.12 14.08 -11.48
CA GLU A 18 10.62 15.44 -11.30
C GLU A 18 10.24 15.93 -9.90
N GLY A 19 10.94 16.97 -9.40
CA GLY A 19 10.75 17.48 -8.05
C GLY A 19 11.50 16.68 -6.99
N THR A 20 11.10 16.87 -5.74
CA THR A 20 11.76 16.25 -4.58
C THR A 20 10.79 15.43 -3.77
N LEU A 21 11.19 14.22 -3.45
CA LEU A 21 10.51 13.33 -2.51
C LEU A 21 11.48 12.98 -1.39
N SER A 22 11.18 13.43 -0.16
CA SER A 22 11.96 13.12 1.03
C SER A 22 11.22 12.09 1.85
N TYR A 23 11.82 10.92 2.03
CA TYR A 23 11.27 9.86 2.87
C TYR A 23 12.18 9.62 4.07
N HIS A 24 11.64 9.77 5.25
CA HIS A 24 12.28 9.41 6.52
C HIS A 24 11.57 8.20 7.10
N PHE A 25 12.34 7.17 7.41
CA PHE A 25 11.86 5.96 8.08
C PHE A 25 12.82 5.57 9.19
N ARG A 26 12.28 5.31 10.38
CA ARG A 26 13.02 4.79 11.53
C ARG A 26 12.23 3.64 12.14
N LEU A 27 12.88 2.51 12.25
CA LEU A 27 12.41 1.36 13.02
C LEU A 27 13.49 1.01 14.05
N ASP A 28 13.12 1.04 15.31
CA ASP A 28 14.00 0.68 16.44
C ASP A 28 13.24 -0.35 17.30
N LEU A 29 13.79 -1.54 17.43
CA LEU A 29 13.15 -2.68 18.09
C LEU A 29 14.12 -3.36 19.06
N ASP A 30 13.77 -3.33 20.33
CA ASP A 30 14.37 -4.17 21.36
C ASP A 30 13.46 -5.38 21.64
N PHE A 31 13.95 -6.58 21.34
CA PHE A 31 13.21 -7.82 21.62
C PHE A 31 13.04 -8.11 23.12
N GLY A 32 13.86 -7.51 23.99
CA GLY A 32 13.71 -7.57 25.43
C GLY A 32 12.63 -6.62 25.97
N GLN A 33 12.31 -5.56 25.20
CA GLN A 33 11.33 -4.53 25.55
C GLN A 33 10.48 -4.17 24.33
N VAL A 34 9.69 -5.11 23.83
CA VAL A 34 8.94 -4.96 22.57
C VAL A 34 7.99 -3.75 22.59
N ASP A 35 7.46 -3.37 23.75
CA ASP A 35 6.60 -2.19 23.91
C ASP A 35 7.33 -0.87 23.63
N SER A 36 8.65 -0.85 23.72
CA SER A 36 9.48 0.32 23.40
C SER A 36 9.72 0.51 21.90
N LEU A 37 9.17 -0.35 21.04
CA LEU A 37 9.31 -0.25 19.58
C LEU A 37 9.01 1.16 19.10
N ILE A 38 9.95 1.76 18.37
CA ILE A 38 9.78 3.03 17.67
C ILE A 38 9.56 2.73 16.18
N LEU A 39 8.50 3.28 15.63
CA LEU A 39 8.27 3.29 14.18
C LEU A 39 7.86 4.70 13.79
N GLU A 40 8.74 5.35 13.05
CA GLU A 40 8.53 6.68 12.51
C GLU A 40 8.58 6.60 10.98
N SER A 41 7.65 7.25 10.32
CA SER A 41 7.66 7.34 8.87
C SER A 41 7.04 8.67 8.45
N THR A 42 7.79 9.41 7.65
CA THR A 42 7.36 10.71 7.13
C THR A 42 7.77 10.81 5.67
N LEU A 43 6.81 11.12 4.81
CA LEU A 43 7.03 11.45 3.42
C LEU A 43 6.68 12.92 3.19
N LYS A 44 7.59 13.66 2.55
CA LYS A 44 7.37 15.05 2.12
C LYS A 44 7.61 15.14 0.63
N ALA A 45 6.68 15.72 -0.08
CA ALA A 45 6.79 16.00 -1.51
C ALA A 45 6.88 17.50 -1.73
N LYS A 46 7.76 17.93 -2.66
CA LYS A 46 7.86 19.30 -3.15
C LYS A 46 7.97 19.26 -4.67
N ASP A 47 6.98 19.82 -5.33
CA ASP A 47 6.87 19.88 -6.81
C ASP A 47 7.05 18.51 -7.46
N PHE A 48 6.57 17.45 -6.76
CA PHE A 48 6.78 16.07 -7.16
C PHE A 48 5.78 15.66 -8.26
N GLN A 49 6.32 15.16 -9.37
CA GLN A 49 5.55 14.65 -10.50
C GLN A 49 6.17 13.35 -11.01
N ILE A 50 5.31 12.42 -11.44
CA ILE A 50 5.73 11.21 -12.12
C ILE A 50 5.74 11.47 -13.62
N LEU A 51 6.91 11.42 -14.25
CA LEU A 51 7.09 11.63 -15.68
C LEU A 51 6.91 10.35 -16.49
N ALA A 52 7.33 9.22 -15.93
CA ALA A 52 7.15 7.91 -16.53
C ALA A 52 7.11 6.83 -15.46
N TYR A 53 6.24 5.86 -15.65
CA TYR A 53 6.15 4.69 -14.80
C TYR A 53 7.24 3.67 -15.18
N GLY A 54 7.75 2.95 -14.17
CA GLY A 54 8.71 1.87 -14.36
C GLY A 54 8.03 0.51 -14.55
N ASN A 55 8.49 -0.48 -13.82
CA ASN A 55 7.93 -1.85 -13.84
C ASN A 55 6.45 -1.89 -13.43
N THR A 56 5.99 -0.90 -12.67
CA THR A 56 4.60 -0.81 -12.22
C THR A 56 3.97 0.48 -12.70
N ASP A 57 2.95 0.37 -13.53
CA ASP A 57 2.12 1.51 -13.93
C ASP A 57 0.98 1.72 -12.92
N LEU A 58 1.10 2.79 -12.13
CA LEU A 58 0.11 3.12 -11.10
C LEU A 58 -1.25 3.53 -11.69
N ARG A 59 -1.29 3.94 -12.97
CA ARG A 59 -2.55 4.27 -13.68
C ARG A 59 -3.43 3.05 -13.92
N LYS A 60 -2.87 1.83 -13.78
CA LYS A 60 -3.62 0.59 -13.90
C LYS A 60 -4.92 0.60 -13.07
N MET A 61 -4.94 1.30 -11.94
CA MET A 61 -6.14 1.39 -11.08
C MET A 61 -7.26 2.23 -11.70
N ASN A 62 -6.96 3.11 -12.65
CA ASN A 62 -7.92 4.02 -13.27
C ASN A 62 -8.51 3.46 -14.58
N GLU A 63 -8.06 2.28 -15.00
CA GLU A 63 -8.48 1.61 -16.24
C GLU A 63 -8.95 0.19 -15.94
N PRO A 64 -9.78 -0.42 -16.81
CA PRO A 64 -10.11 -1.83 -16.70
C PRO A 64 -8.84 -2.69 -16.78
N PHE A 65 -8.69 -3.65 -15.89
CA PHE A 65 -7.53 -4.54 -15.86
C PHE A 65 -7.89 -5.96 -15.44
N GLU A 66 -7.10 -6.92 -15.91
CA GLU A 66 -7.20 -8.30 -15.46
C GLU A 66 -6.62 -8.46 -14.06
N TYR A 67 -7.37 -9.09 -13.17
CA TYR A 67 -6.97 -9.42 -11.82
C TYR A 67 -6.96 -10.94 -11.63
N THR A 68 -5.83 -11.46 -11.14
CA THR A 68 -5.68 -12.89 -10.85
C THR A 68 -5.68 -13.11 -9.34
N VAL A 69 -6.59 -13.96 -8.88
CA VAL A 69 -6.63 -14.44 -7.51
C VAL A 69 -5.64 -15.61 -7.37
N TYR A 70 -4.85 -15.59 -6.31
CA TYR A 70 -3.91 -16.66 -5.97
C TYR A 70 -4.26 -17.25 -4.62
N GLU A 71 -4.20 -18.57 -4.51
CA GLU A 71 -4.29 -19.30 -3.26
C GLU A 71 -3.02 -20.16 -3.11
N GLN A 72 -2.36 -20.05 -1.96
CA GLN A 72 -1.09 -20.77 -1.67
C GLN A 72 0.01 -20.59 -2.73
N GLY A 73 -0.02 -19.47 -3.46
CA GLY A 73 0.92 -19.15 -4.53
C GLY A 73 0.48 -19.56 -5.94
N GLU A 74 -0.57 -20.37 -6.07
CA GLU A 74 -1.11 -20.83 -7.35
C GLU A 74 -2.27 -19.95 -7.83
N PRO A 75 -2.34 -19.64 -9.15
CA PRO A 75 -3.45 -18.87 -9.71
C PRO A 75 -4.72 -19.73 -9.75
N VAL A 76 -5.78 -19.29 -9.10
CA VAL A 76 -7.06 -20.03 -9.03
C VAL A 76 -8.14 -19.40 -9.91
N ARG A 77 -8.09 -18.11 -10.15
CA ARG A 77 -9.10 -17.40 -10.94
C ARG A 77 -8.58 -16.10 -11.48
N SER A 78 -8.86 -15.81 -12.76
CA SER A 78 -8.65 -14.49 -13.37
C SER A 78 -9.98 -13.92 -13.84
N PHE A 79 -10.14 -12.60 -13.70
CA PHE A 79 -11.29 -11.87 -14.19
C PHE A 79 -10.95 -10.39 -14.39
N GLU A 80 -11.67 -9.75 -15.29
CA GLU A 80 -11.52 -8.32 -15.49
C GLU A 80 -12.19 -7.54 -14.34
N ILE A 81 -11.47 -6.57 -13.79
CA ILE A 81 -12.03 -5.48 -13.00
C ILE A 81 -12.36 -4.36 -13.97
N GLY A 82 -13.60 -4.33 -14.45
CA GLY A 82 -14.03 -3.41 -15.48
C GLY A 82 -15.35 -3.81 -16.14
N PRO A 83 -15.85 -2.98 -17.06
CA PRO A 83 -17.17 -3.12 -17.66
C PRO A 83 -17.41 -4.42 -18.46
N ALA A 84 -16.36 -5.08 -18.96
CA ALA A 84 -16.49 -6.35 -19.66
C ALA A 84 -16.85 -7.52 -18.75
N ASN A 85 -16.63 -7.37 -17.42
CA ASN A 85 -17.07 -8.36 -16.45
C ASN A 85 -18.58 -8.19 -16.14
N PRO A 86 -19.43 -9.19 -16.39
CA PRO A 86 -20.88 -9.09 -16.13
C PRO A 86 -21.23 -8.80 -14.66
N SER A 87 -20.34 -9.17 -13.74
CA SER A 87 -20.50 -8.94 -12.29
C SER A 87 -20.02 -7.56 -11.85
N PHE A 88 -19.35 -6.80 -12.72
CA PHE A 88 -18.87 -5.46 -12.40
C PHE A 88 -20.03 -4.52 -12.09
N ARG A 89 -19.85 -3.70 -11.08
CA ARG A 89 -20.77 -2.60 -10.75
C ARG A 89 -19.95 -1.33 -10.59
N PRO A 90 -20.21 -0.29 -11.39
CA PRO A 90 -19.53 1.00 -11.25
C PRO A 90 -19.90 1.62 -9.90
N PHE A 91 -19.01 2.47 -9.38
CA PHE A 91 -19.12 3.02 -8.02
C PHE A 91 -20.47 3.72 -7.77
N ASN A 92 -21.00 4.42 -8.76
CA ASN A 92 -22.30 5.10 -8.67
C ASN A 92 -23.51 4.15 -8.65
N ALA A 93 -23.34 2.89 -9.04
CA ALA A 93 -24.38 1.84 -8.95
C ALA A 93 -24.28 1.03 -7.64
N VAL A 94 -23.28 1.30 -6.81
CA VAL A 94 -23.09 0.65 -5.50
C VAL A 94 -23.78 1.48 -4.43
N SER A 95 -24.44 0.82 -3.47
CA SER A 95 -25.03 1.51 -2.32
C SER A 95 -23.97 2.32 -1.59
N ARG A 96 -24.25 3.60 -1.29
CA ARG A 96 -23.35 4.47 -0.53
C ARG A 96 -22.94 3.91 0.84
N TYR A 97 -23.74 3.03 1.40
CA TYR A 97 -23.45 2.41 2.70
C TYR A 97 -22.35 1.35 2.62
N LEU A 98 -22.14 0.72 1.44
CA LEU A 98 -21.11 -0.30 1.30
C LEU A 98 -19.68 0.27 1.43
N PRO A 99 -19.29 1.34 0.73
CA PRO A 99 -17.97 1.96 0.95
C PRO A 99 -17.80 2.45 2.39
N LEU A 100 -18.86 3.05 2.99
CA LEU A 100 -18.80 3.51 4.38
C LEU A 100 -18.58 2.35 5.37
N ALA A 101 -19.26 1.24 5.18
CA ALA A 101 -19.11 0.05 6.02
C ALA A 101 -17.69 -0.55 5.88
N ILE A 102 -17.17 -0.63 4.65
CA ILE A 102 -15.79 -1.10 4.41
C ILE A 102 -14.78 -0.17 5.08
N MET A 103 -14.91 1.14 4.89
CA MET A 103 -14.01 2.10 5.53
C MET A 103 -14.09 2.00 7.05
N GLN A 104 -15.30 1.92 7.63
CA GLN A 104 -15.45 1.81 9.07
C GLN A 104 -14.88 0.52 9.65
N SER A 105 -14.96 -0.60 8.93
CA SER A 105 -14.45 -1.89 9.41
C SER A 105 -12.96 -2.08 9.22
N GLU A 106 -12.40 -1.58 8.11
CA GLU A 106 -11.01 -1.84 7.71
C GLU A 106 -10.07 -0.67 8.00
N ASP A 107 -10.60 0.56 7.93
CA ASP A 107 -9.80 1.78 7.99
C ASP A 107 -10.65 2.99 8.36
N ALA A 108 -11.12 3.05 9.60
CA ALA A 108 -11.97 4.13 10.08
C ALA A 108 -11.32 5.53 9.97
N GLY A 109 -9.99 5.58 9.87
CA GLY A 109 -9.20 6.79 9.67
C GLY A 109 -8.92 7.17 8.21
N PHE A 110 -9.54 6.51 7.21
CA PHE A 110 -9.19 6.61 5.79
C PHE A 110 -9.00 8.04 5.27
N PHE A 111 -9.83 8.99 5.71
CA PHE A 111 -9.75 10.39 5.31
C PHE A 111 -8.76 11.24 6.13
N TYR A 112 -8.12 10.67 7.15
CA TYR A 112 -7.27 11.42 8.10
C TYR A 112 -5.79 11.03 8.04
N HIS A 113 -5.41 10.13 7.12
CA HIS A 113 -4.02 9.73 6.93
C HIS A 113 -3.60 9.73 5.45
N ASN A 114 -2.29 9.75 5.21
CA ASN A 114 -1.69 9.83 3.87
C ASN A 114 -1.25 8.45 3.38
N GLY A 115 -2.19 7.51 3.26
CA GLY A 115 -1.95 6.17 2.73
C GLY A 115 -1.66 5.10 3.79
N PHE A 116 -1.05 5.42 4.94
CA PHE A 116 -0.89 4.50 6.07
C PHE A 116 -0.80 5.22 7.42
N ILE A 117 -0.94 4.45 8.50
CA ILE A 117 -0.94 4.94 9.88
C ILE A 117 0.25 4.30 10.62
N PRO A 118 1.34 5.06 10.90
CA PRO A 118 2.52 4.51 11.56
C PRO A 118 2.22 3.86 12.93
N SER A 119 1.36 4.48 13.73
CA SER A 119 0.95 3.94 15.03
C SER A 119 0.22 2.61 14.93
N ALA A 120 -0.67 2.44 13.95
CA ALA A 120 -1.38 1.18 13.73
C ALA A 120 -0.44 0.04 13.32
N ILE A 121 0.56 0.34 12.48
CA ILE A 121 1.60 -0.62 12.10
C ILE A 121 2.47 -0.97 13.30
N ARG A 122 2.88 0.04 14.10
CA ARG A 122 3.64 -0.16 15.33
C ARG A 122 2.92 -1.10 16.29
N GLU A 123 1.67 -0.83 16.60
CA GLU A 123 0.84 -1.66 17.49
C GLU A 123 0.67 -3.09 16.96
N SER A 124 0.43 -3.23 15.64
CA SER A 124 0.35 -4.54 15.00
C SER A 124 1.66 -5.33 15.17
N LEU A 125 2.81 -4.71 14.92
CA LEU A 125 4.12 -5.36 15.08
C LEU A 125 4.37 -5.78 16.53
N ILE A 126 4.07 -4.92 17.51
CA ILE A 126 4.21 -5.25 18.94
C ILE A 126 3.36 -6.47 19.29
N GLN A 127 2.10 -6.48 18.87
CA GLN A 127 1.21 -7.60 19.16
C GLN A 127 1.66 -8.89 18.46
N ASP A 128 2.03 -8.82 17.19
CA ASP A 128 2.48 -9.97 16.40
C ASP A 128 3.74 -10.60 16.99
N ILE A 129 4.69 -9.79 17.47
CA ILE A 129 5.91 -10.27 18.15
C ILE A 129 5.57 -10.92 19.49
N LYS A 130 4.73 -10.28 20.31
CA LYS A 130 4.32 -10.81 21.61
C LYS A 130 3.58 -12.15 21.48
N GLU A 131 2.67 -12.23 20.53
CA GLU A 131 1.88 -13.45 20.30
C GLU A 131 2.59 -14.49 19.42
N ARG A 132 3.76 -14.16 18.86
CA ARG A 132 4.53 -15.02 17.92
C ARG A 132 3.69 -15.52 16.74
N ARG A 133 2.71 -14.74 16.32
CA ARG A 133 1.84 -15.00 15.18
C ARG A 133 1.33 -13.69 14.60
N PHE A 134 0.81 -13.72 13.38
CA PHE A 134 0.09 -12.57 12.82
C PHE A 134 -1.28 -12.45 13.48
N ALA A 135 -1.35 -11.72 14.59
CA ALA A 135 -2.55 -11.58 15.40
C ALA A 135 -3.39 -10.36 15.00
N ARG A 136 -2.72 -9.28 14.55
CA ARG A 136 -3.40 -8.02 14.21
C ARG A 136 -2.93 -7.49 12.86
N GLY A 137 -3.88 -7.01 12.05
CA GLY A 137 -3.59 -6.26 10.84
C GLY A 137 -3.35 -4.77 11.17
N GLY A 138 -2.28 -4.20 10.61
CA GLY A 138 -2.01 -2.76 10.68
C GLY A 138 -2.03 -2.08 9.30
N SER A 139 -2.66 -2.72 8.31
CA SER A 139 -2.72 -2.19 6.93
C SER A 139 -3.98 -1.37 6.71
N THR A 140 -3.81 -0.18 6.14
CA THR A 140 -4.90 0.67 5.66
C THR A 140 -5.51 0.11 4.37
N LEU A 141 -6.64 0.65 3.93
CA LEU A 141 -7.24 0.33 2.63
C LEU A 141 -6.29 0.66 1.47
N SER A 142 -5.58 1.79 1.55
CA SER A 142 -4.57 2.16 0.54
C SER A 142 -3.45 1.13 0.45
N MET A 143 -2.94 0.64 1.58
CA MET A 143 -1.93 -0.40 1.62
C MET A 143 -2.47 -1.74 1.08
N GLN A 144 -3.71 -2.10 1.41
CA GLN A 144 -4.35 -3.31 0.89
C GLN A 144 -4.51 -3.24 -0.63
N LEU A 145 -4.91 -2.08 -1.17
CA LEU A 145 -5.03 -1.85 -2.60
C LEU A 145 -3.68 -2.04 -3.31
N VAL A 146 -2.64 -1.34 -2.84
CA VAL A 146 -1.27 -1.46 -3.37
C VAL A 146 -0.79 -2.91 -3.34
N LYS A 147 -0.92 -3.57 -2.20
CA LYS A 147 -0.55 -4.97 -2.04
C LYS A 147 -1.24 -5.89 -3.06
N ASN A 148 -2.52 -5.71 -3.26
CA ASN A 148 -3.32 -6.61 -4.10
C ASN A 148 -3.13 -6.35 -5.59
N VAL A 149 -2.88 -5.09 -6.00
CA VAL A 149 -2.80 -4.72 -7.42
C VAL A 149 -1.37 -4.75 -7.96
N PHE A 150 -0.39 -4.36 -7.14
CA PHE A 150 0.97 -4.09 -7.62
C PHE A 150 2.05 -4.97 -7.02
N LEU A 151 1.86 -5.51 -5.80
CA LEU A 151 2.94 -6.19 -5.11
C LEU A 151 2.84 -7.71 -5.20
N SER A 152 4.00 -8.36 -5.10
CA SER A 152 4.07 -9.80 -4.94
C SER A 152 3.49 -10.24 -3.59
N ARG A 153 3.03 -11.48 -3.48
CA ARG A 153 2.43 -12.03 -2.26
C ARG A 153 3.45 -12.51 -1.22
N ASN A 154 4.74 -12.33 -1.48
CA ASN A 154 5.79 -12.72 -0.53
C ASN A 154 5.70 -11.88 0.76
N LYS A 155 5.65 -12.55 1.90
CA LYS A 155 5.57 -11.90 3.22
C LYS A 155 6.99 -11.57 3.70
N THR A 156 7.54 -10.44 3.27
CA THR A 156 8.84 -9.94 3.72
C THR A 156 8.72 -8.55 4.31
N ILE A 157 9.65 -8.17 5.16
CA ILE A 157 9.73 -6.81 5.73
C ILE A 157 9.95 -5.80 4.60
N ALA A 158 10.84 -6.11 3.64
CA ALA A 158 11.09 -5.24 2.48
C ALA A 158 9.81 -4.96 1.69
N ARG A 159 9.01 -5.99 1.40
CA ARG A 159 7.71 -5.82 0.74
C ARG A 159 6.75 -4.97 1.58
N LYS A 160 6.76 -5.09 2.91
CA LYS A 160 5.90 -4.26 3.76
C LYS A 160 6.33 -2.79 3.73
N LEU A 161 7.62 -2.52 3.69
CA LEU A 161 8.15 -1.15 3.49
C LEU A 161 7.79 -0.59 2.12
N GLU A 162 7.87 -1.39 1.06
CA GLU A 162 7.45 -1.01 -0.28
C GLU A 162 5.95 -0.69 -0.33
N GLU A 163 5.11 -1.51 0.31
CA GLU A 163 3.67 -1.28 0.46
C GLU A 163 3.36 0.07 1.13
N MET A 164 4.04 0.38 2.23
CA MET A 164 3.91 1.65 2.95
C MET A 164 4.35 2.83 2.09
N PHE A 165 5.51 2.71 1.47
CA PHE A 165 6.07 3.77 0.63
C PHE A 165 5.17 4.03 -0.59
N GLN A 166 4.75 2.98 -1.29
CA GLN A 166 3.94 3.10 -2.49
C GLN A 166 2.53 3.62 -2.19
N ALA A 167 1.94 3.26 -1.05
CA ALA A 167 0.66 3.83 -0.61
C ALA A 167 0.74 5.35 -0.41
N ASN A 168 1.86 5.86 0.12
CA ASN A 168 2.12 7.30 0.23
C ASN A 168 2.33 7.97 -1.12
N VAL A 169 3.14 7.37 -2.00
CA VAL A 169 3.42 7.92 -3.34
C VAL A 169 2.12 8.06 -4.13
N ASN A 170 1.24 7.05 -4.08
CA ASN A 170 -0.06 7.09 -4.72
C ASN A 170 -0.95 8.21 -4.15
N TYR A 171 -0.97 8.36 -2.83
CA TYR A 171 -1.70 9.44 -2.17
C TYR A 171 -1.26 10.82 -2.68
N TYR A 172 0.04 11.09 -2.72
CA TYR A 172 0.56 12.37 -3.22
C TYR A 172 0.33 12.56 -4.72
N HIS A 173 0.38 11.50 -5.52
CA HIS A 173 0.12 11.58 -6.96
C HIS A 173 -1.35 11.95 -7.26
N GLU A 174 -2.30 11.40 -6.51
CA GLU A 174 -3.73 11.72 -6.68
C GLU A 174 -4.11 13.09 -6.13
N LEU A 175 -3.38 13.62 -5.13
CA LEU A 175 -3.62 14.97 -4.59
C LEU A 175 -3.11 16.11 -5.47
N VAL A 176 -2.17 15.82 -6.37
CA VAL A 176 -1.56 16.83 -7.25
C VAL A 176 -2.33 16.97 -8.58
N LYS A 177 -3.31 16.12 -8.82
CA LYS A 177 -4.27 16.23 -9.94
C LYS A 177 -5.50 17.00 -9.51
#